data_701dba28e301a17f00ef9e4fe5fabdb3
#
_entry.id   701dba28e301a17f00ef9e4fe5fabdb3
#
_cell.length_a   1.000
_cell.length_b   1.000
_cell.length_c   1.000
_cell.angle_alpha   90.00
_cell.angle_beta   90.00
_cell.angle_gamma   90.00
#
_symmetry.space_group_name_H-M   'P 1'
#
loop_
_entity.id
_entity.type
_entity.pdbx_description
1 polymer ?
#
loop_
_entity_poly.entity_id
_entity_poly.type
_entity_poly.pdbx_seq_one_letter_code
_entity_poly.pdbx_strand_id
1 'polypeptide(L)'
;MGALQQKKRIAVIGSGIAGLSAAWRLTLTHHVTLFEAASRPGGHAHTVEVDLNGRPVAVDTGFIVFNPANYPNFTAMLDLLGVETAPSDMSFAASLDGHGFEYSSRPEGLFAQKRNLLRPRMWRMLRDLLRLHAHSKALDAASEPRSLDQFLRDEGYSRTFRDDHILPMCAAIWSSPVATMRGYPASAFFEFFRNHGLLQVLDQPAWRTVTGGSRHHVEALIDLFTGDLRLSTPIRSVTRASDSVTLHPAEGDAMLFDEVVFACHSDQALKLLADPTPQEVKLLGAIRYRDNIAVLHTDTRLMPRRKSAWASWNYLDTPDRSGQERISLTYWMNRLQPLPTKRPVLVTLNPDLAPAPELVLHTDHYAHPVFDAAAIAAQRQIHEIQGDNRSWYCGAWLGSGFHEDGLQSGLAVAEALGAPERPWGLDGMTGRIVWPDHNTARIEIPRAVATQ
;
A
#
# COMPACT_ATOMS: atom_id res chain seq x y z
N MET A 1 35.97 -21.84 12.02
CA MET A 1 35.06 -22.78 11.33
C MET A 1 33.66 -22.43 11.82
N GLY A 2 32.91 -21.65 11.04
CA GLY A 2 31.51 -21.34 11.38
C GLY A 2 30.71 -22.61 11.33
N ALA A 3 29.92 -22.88 12.36
CA ALA A 3 28.95 -23.97 12.34
C ALA A 3 28.09 -23.79 11.08
N LEU A 4 28.01 -24.82 10.22
CA LEU A 4 27.10 -24.86 9.09
C LEU A 4 25.69 -24.67 9.66
N GLN A 5 25.11 -23.51 9.44
CA GLN A 5 23.73 -23.22 9.88
C GLN A 5 22.81 -24.25 9.17
N GLN A 6 22.13 -25.06 9.96
CA GLN A 6 21.26 -26.10 9.42
C GLN A 6 20.15 -25.43 8.58
N LYS A 7 20.04 -25.84 7.31
CA LYS A 7 18.97 -25.34 6.43
C LYS A 7 17.60 -25.70 6.99
N LYS A 8 16.79 -24.70 7.31
CA LYS A 8 15.41 -24.88 7.75
C LYS A 8 14.49 -25.08 6.53
N ARG A 9 13.37 -25.75 6.76
CA ARG A 9 12.22 -25.78 5.84
C ARG A 9 11.27 -24.63 6.24
N ILE A 10 11.10 -23.65 5.40
CA ILE A 10 10.31 -22.45 5.69
C ILE A 10 9.13 -22.37 4.74
N ALA A 11 7.93 -22.23 5.28
CA ALA A 11 6.73 -21.93 4.52
C ALA A 11 6.53 -20.41 4.47
N VAL A 12 6.26 -19.86 3.29
CA VAL A 12 5.82 -18.46 3.12
C VAL A 12 4.40 -18.48 2.55
N ILE A 13 3.46 -17.80 3.21
CA ILE A 13 2.04 -17.78 2.82
C ILE A 13 1.68 -16.40 2.27
N GLY A 14 1.43 -16.33 0.97
CA GLY A 14 1.15 -15.10 0.22
C GLY A 14 2.33 -14.68 -0.65
N SER A 15 2.06 -14.43 -1.94
CA SER A 15 3.05 -14.07 -2.97
C SER A 15 2.97 -12.61 -3.39
N GLY A 16 2.47 -11.72 -2.53
CA GLY A 16 2.64 -10.27 -2.69
C GLY A 16 4.11 -9.87 -2.54
N ILE A 17 4.42 -8.58 -2.71
CA ILE A 17 5.81 -8.09 -2.65
C ILE A 17 6.53 -8.48 -1.36
N ALA A 18 5.83 -8.53 -0.22
CA ALA A 18 6.40 -8.95 1.05
C ALA A 18 6.80 -10.44 1.04
N GLY A 19 5.91 -11.30 0.57
CA GLY A 19 6.19 -12.75 0.49
C GLY A 19 7.22 -13.10 -0.57
N LEU A 20 7.16 -12.49 -1.74
CA LEU A 20 8.15 -12.69 -2.80
C LEU A 20 9.55 -12.27 -2.36
N SER A 21 9.69 -11.10 -1.73
CA SER A 21 10.98 -10.61 -1.25
C SER A 21 11.53 -11.47 -0.12
N ALA A 22 10.69 -11.88 0.83
CA ALA A 22 11.08 -12.80 1.90
C ALA A 22 11.51 -14.16 1.33
N ALA A 23 10.69 -14.77 0.47
CA ALA A 23 10.98 -16.05 -0.15
C ALA A 23 12.27 -16.02 -0.97
N TRP A 24 12.46 -15.02 -1.83
CA TRP A 24 13.68 -14.82 -2.60
C TRP A 24 14.92 -14.80 -1.71
N ARG A 25 14.93 -14.01 -0.64
CA ARG A 25 16.10 -13.91 0.25
C ARG A 25 16.34 -15.18 1.05
N LEU A 26 15.27 -15.80 1.55
CA LEU A 26 15.35 -17.02 2.35
C LEU A 26 15.90 -18.22 1.57
N THR A 27 15.64 -18.32 0.24
CA THR A 27 16.16 -19.45 -0.57
C THR A 27 17.69 -19.49 -0.66
N LEU A 28 18.38 -18.40 -0.34
CA LEU A 28 19.84 -18.36 -0.31
C LEU A 28 20.43 -19.26 0.81
N THR A 29 19.67 -19.47 1.88
CA THR A 29 20.13 -20.18 3.09
C THR A 29 19.21 -21.32 3.53
N HIS A 30 17.97 -21.37 3.06
CA HIS A 30 16.94 -22.31 3.52
C HIS A 30 16.21 -23.00 2.37
N HIS A 31 15.43 -24.04 2.69
CA HIS A 31 14.46 -24.65 1.78
C HIS A 31 13.12 -23.94 1.93
N VAL A 32 12.68 -23.24 0.90
CA VAL A 32 11.48 -22.40 0.97
C VAL A 32 10.40 -22.93 0.04
N THR A 33 9.18 -23.04 0.58
CA THR A 33 7.95 -23.22 -0.20
C THR A 33 7.09 -21.97 -0.08
N LEU A 34 6.77 -21.35 -1.21
CA LEU A 34 5.91 -20.16 -1.30
C LEU A 34 4.51 -20.59 -1.76
N PHE A 35 3.51 -20.33 -0.92
CA PHE A 35 2.11 -20.66 -1.18
C PHE A 35 1.33 -19.41 -1.60
N GLU A 36 0.53 -19.54 -2.65
CA GLU A 36 -0.39 -18.52 -3.12
C GLU A 36 -1.77 -19.12 -3.38
N ALA A 37 -2.80 -18.49 -2.82
CA ALA A 37 -4.18 -18.93 -3.01
C ALA A 37 -4.71 -18.66 -4.43
N ALA A 38 -4.24 -17.59 -5.06
CA ALA A 38 -4.61 -17.24 -6.43
C ALA A 38 -3.83 -18.08 -7.47
N SER A 39 -4.33 -18.09 -8.70
CA SER A 39 -3.66 -18.71 -9.85
C SER A 39 -2.48 -17.90 -10.39
N ARG A 40 -2.24 -16.71 -9.86
CA ARG A 40 -1.14 -15.81 -10.22
C ARG A 40 -0.39 -15.31 -8.99
N PRO A 41 0.91 -15.09 -9.08
CA PRO A 41 1.68 -14.43 -8.04
C PRO A 41 1.54 -12.90 -8.12
N GLY A 42 2.10 -12.17 -7.14
CA GLY A 42 2.27 -10.72 -7.15
C GLY A 42 1.29 -9.94 -6.28
N GLY A 43 0.18 -10.56 -5.83
CA GLY A 43 -0.81 -9.86 -5.00
C GLY A 43 -1.34 -8.58 -5.68
N HIS A 44 -1.10 -7.41 -5.07
CA HIS A 44 -1.48 -6.10 -5.63
C HIS A 44 -0.63 -5.65 -6.83
N ALA A 45 0.52 -6.26 -7.12
CA ALA A 45 1.21 -6.10 -8.39
C ALA A 45 0.46 -6.92 -9.46
N HIS A 46 -0.55 -6.31 -10.06
CA HIS A 46 -1.44 -6.96 -11.02
C HIS A 46 -1.56 -6.17 -12.31
N THR A 47 -0.96 -6.72 -13.36
CA THR A 47 -1.05 -6.19 -14.72
C THR A 47 -2.05 -7.03 -15.51
N VAL A 48 -3.11 -6.40 -15.97
CA VAL A 48 -4.15 -7.00 -16.83
C VAL A 48 -3.86 -6.66 -18.26
N GLU A 49 -3.87 -7.66 -19.15
CA GLU A 49 -3.76 -7.44 -20.58
C GLU A 49 -5.16 -7.36 -21.20
N VAL A 50 -5.45 -6.26 -21.86
CA VAL A 50 -6.75 -6.01 -22.52
C VAL A 50 -6.57 -5.73 -23.98
N ASP A 51 -7.50 -6.18 -24.82
CA ASP A 51 -7.53 -5.81 -26.24
C ASP A 51 -8.22 -4.46 -26.43
N LEU A 52 -7.50 -3.51 -27.00
CA LEU A 52 -8.04 -2.23 -27.41
C LEU A 52 -7.89 -2.05 -28.94
N ASN A 53 -8.94 -2.41 -29.68
CA ASN A 53 -9.01 -2.34 -31.14
C ASN A 53 -7.96 -3.23 -31.83
N GLY A 54 -7.82 -4.48 -31.41
CA GLY A 54 -6.89 -5.45 -31.97
C GLY A 54 -5.43 -5.26 -31.52
N ARG A 55 -5.21 -4.49 -30.43
CA ARG A 55 -3.89 -4.28 -29.84
C ARG A 55 -3.91 -4.64 -28.37
N PRO A 56 -3.02 -5.53 -27.89
CA PRO A 56 -2.88 -5.81 -26.48
C PRO A 56 -2.31 -4.58 -25.76
N VAL A 57 -2.91 -4.24 -24.62
CA VAL A 57 -2.48 -3.14 -23.74
C VAL A 57 -2.39 -3.68 -22.33
N ALA A 58 -1.20 -3.61 -21.74
CA ALA A 58 -0.94 -4.01 -20.36
C ALA A 58 -1.25 -2.85 -19.41
N VAL A 59 -2.16 -3.06 -18.46
CA VAL A 59 -2.63 -2.03 -17.53
C VAL A 59 -2.55 -2.55 -16.10
N ASP A 60 -1.90 -1.81 -15.23
CA ASP A 60 -1.90 -2.13 -13.79
C ASP A 60 -3.20 -1.72 -13.14
N THR A 61 -3.78 -2.62 -12.33
CA THR A 61 -5.05 -2.37 -11.62
C THR A 61 -4.86 -2.22 -10.10
N GLY A 62 -3.67 -2.56 -9.58
CA GLY A 62 -3.33 -2.43 -8.16
C GLY A 62 -2.16 -1.47 -7.93
N PHE A 63 -0.93 -1.98 -7.83
CA PHE A 63 0.27 -1.15 -7.71
C PHE A 63 0.64 -0.54 -9.06
N ILE A 64 0.78 0.80 -9.13
CA ILE A 64 0.97 1.53 -10.40
C ILE A 64 2.25 2.37 -10.38
N VAL A 65 2.48 3.16 -9.33
CA VAL A 65 3.51 4.21 -9.31
C VAL A 65 4.34 4.19 -8.04
N PHE A 66 5.57 4.67 -8.17
CA PHE A 66 6.52 4.87 -7.07
C PHE A 66 7.39 6.09 -7.35
N ASN A 67 8.15 6.53 -6.36
CA ASN A 67 9.22 7.50 -6.57
C ASN A 67 10.47 7.07 -5.77
N PRO A 68 11.69 7.31 -6.30
CA PRO A 68 12.93 6.83 -5.67
C PRO A 68 13.15 7.35 -4.25
N ALA A 69 12.71 8.57 -3.95
CA ALA A 69 12.90 9.16 -2.63
C ALA A 69 12.14 8.41 -1.52
N ASN A 70 10.96 7.88 -1.85
CA ASN A 70 10.09 7.21 -0.88
C ASN A 70 10.04 5.70 -1.02
N TYR A 71 10.61 5.17 -2.09
CA TYR A 71 10.70 3.74 -2.38
C TYR A 71 12.15 3.34 -2.62
N PRO A 72 13.07 3.63 -1.65
CA PRO A 72 14.49 3.41 -1.87
C PRO A 72 14.84 1.93 -2.05
N ASN A 73 14.25 1.03 -1.23
CA ASN A 73 14.49 -0.40 -1.37
C ASN A 73 13.87 -0.96 -2.65
N PHE A 74 12.68 -0.51 -3.02
CA PHE A 74 12.03 -0.92 -4.26
C PHE A 74 12.82 -0.45 -5.48
N THR A 75 13.31 0.78 -5.46
CA THR A 75 14.18 1.32 -6.53
C THR A 75 15.45 0.50 -6.67
N ALA A 76 16.17 0.26 -5.55
CA ALA A 76 17.38 -0.54 -5.57
C ALA A 76 17.14 -1.99 -6.01
N MET A 77 15.99 -2.55 -5.65
CA MET A 77 15.58 -3.89 -6.11
C MET A 77 15.34 -3.90 -7.63
N LEU A 78 14.61 -2.90 -8.18
CA LEU A 78 14.38 -2.81 -9.63
C LEU A 78 15.69 -2.66 -10.40
N ASP A 79 16.61 -1.85 -9.91
CA ASP A 79 17.96 -1.67 -10.51
C ASP A 79 18.75 -2.99 -10.49
N LEU A 80 18.72 -3.72 -9.36
CA LEU A 80 19.38 -5.03 -9.26
C LEU A 80 18.77 -6.05 -10.23
N LEU A 81 17.45 -6.03 -10.39
CA LEU A 81 16.72 -6.96 -11.27
C LEU A 81 16.78 -6.56 -12.74
N GLY A 82 17.33 -5.38 -13.07
CA GLY A 82 17.32 -4.84 -14.43
C GLY A 82 15.92 -4.52 -14.97
N VAL A 83 14.97 -4.23 -14.07
CA VAL A 83 13.58 -3.92 -14.45
C VAL A 83 13.47 -2.46 -14.90
N GLU A 84 13.07 -2.24 -16.12
CA GLU A 84 12.93 -0.90 -16.69
C GLU A 84 11.76 -0.13 -16.09
N THR A 85 11.96 1.19 -15.91
CA THR A 85 10.95 2.09 -15.39
C THR A 85 10.80 3.33 -16.27
N ALA A 86 9.59 3.89 -16.32
CA ALA A 86 9.27 5.08 -17.10
C ALA A 86 8.77 6.24 -16.20
N PRO A 87 8.91 7.50 -16.61
CA PRO A 87 8.31 8.64 -15.92
C PRO A 87 6.79 8.50 -15.82
N SER A 88 6.23 8.94 -14.70
CA SER A 88 4.80 8.97 -14.42
C SER A 88 4.35 10.34 -13.89
N ASP A 89 3.04 10.52 -13.75
CA ASP A 89 2.39 11.76 -13.30
C ASP A 89 1.51 11.46 -12.09
N MET A 90 1.64 12.26 -11.03
CA MET A 90 0.84 12.14 -9.80
C MET A 90 -0.07 13.35 -9.57
N SER A 91 -0.62 13.90 -10.63
CA SER A 91 -1.58 14.98 -10.54
C SER A 91 -2.92 14.51 -9.94
N PHE A 92 -3.54 15.41 -9.18
CA PHE A 92 -4.84 15.19 -8.54
C PHE A 92 -5.88 16.17 -9.08
N ALA A 93 -7.11 15.71 -9.25
CA ALA A 93 -8.27 16.53 -9.59
C ALA A 93 -9.43 16.23 -8.65
N ALA A 94 -10.23 17.27 -8.40
CA ALA A 94 -11.50 17.14 -7.72
C ALA A 94 -12.64 17.72 -8.58
N SER A 95 -13.73 16.97 -8.65
CA SER A 95 -14.99 17.39 -9.26
C SER A 95 -16.09 17.27 -8.20
N LEU A 96 -16.50 18.39 -7.67
CA LEU A 96 -17.39 18.54 -6.52
C LEU A 96 -18.71 19.22 -6.92
N ASP A 97 -19.74 19.10 -6.03
CA ASP A 97 -21.06 19.72 -6.21
C ASP A 97 -21.68 19.35 -7.57
N GLY A 98 -21.67 18.07 -7.94
CA GLY A 98 -22.21 17.61 -9.21
C GLY A 98 -21.54 18.29 -10.42
N HIS A 99 -20.22 18.40 -10.41
CA HIS A 99 -19.36 19.13 -11.38
C HIS A 99 -19.49 20.67 -11.28
N GLY A 100 -20.06 21.19 -10.21
CA GLY A 100 -20.17 22.62 -9.95
C GLY A 100 -18.85 23.27 -9.59
N PHE A 101 -17.88 22.51 -9.07
CA PHE A 101 -16.56 22.99 -8.71
C PHE A 101 -15.50 21.96 -9.13
N GLU A 102 -14.80 22.23 -10.24
CA GLU A 102 -13.77 21.36 -10.80
C GLU A 102 -12.43 22.10 -10.86
N TYR A 103 -11.38 21.42 -10.43
CA TYR A 103 -10.00 21.89 -10.51
C TYR A 103 -9.04 20.69 -10.52
N SER A 104 -7.79 20.93 -10.90
CA SER A 104 -6.71 19.97 -10.67
C SER A 104 -5.43 20.65 -10.20
N SER A 105 -4.48 19.87 -9.68
CA SER A 105 -3.15 20.35 -9.27
C SER A 105 -2.27 20.76 -10.46
N ARG A 106 -2.68 20.45 -11.69
CA ARG A 106 -1.96 20.82 -12.90
C ARG A 106 -2.17 22.31 -13.22
N PRO A 107 -1.15 23.02 -13.73
CA PRO A 107 -1.28 24.45 -14.07
C PRO A 107 -2.48 24.77 -14.97
N GLU A 108 -2.69 23.97 -16.03
CA GLU A 108 -3.80 24.13 -16.97
C GLU A 108 -5.16 23.74 -16.39
N GLY A 109 -5.16 22.91 -15.33
CA GLY A 109 -6.37 22.42 -14.69
C GLY A 109 -6.79 23.18 -13.44
N LEU A 110 -5.90 23.99 -12.86
CA LEU A 110 -6.18 24.74 -11.63
C LEU A 110 -7.42 25.63 -11.78
N PHE A 111 -7.54 26.30 -12.91
CA PHE A 111 -8.68 27.11 -13.29
C PHE A 111 -9.43 26.53 -14.50
N ALA A 112 -9.58 25.20 -14.54
CA ALA A 112 -10.36 24.51 -15.60
C ALA A 112 -11.77 25.10 -15.74
N GLN A 113 -12.35 25.56 -14.65
CA GLN A 113 -13.54 26.42 -14.64
C GLN A 113 -13.09 27.87 -14.47
N LYS A 114 -13.11 28.67 -15.54
CA LYS A 114 -12.71 30.11 -15.51
C LYS A 114 -13.43 30.91 -14.41
N ARG A 115 -14.70 30.55 -14.08
CA ARG A 115 -15.45 31.17 -12.99
C ARG A 115 -14.77 30.99 -11.60
N ASN A 116 -13.91 29.98 -11.43
CA ASN A 116 -13.20 29.78 -10.17
C ASN A 116 -12.21 30.89 -9.86
N LEU A 117 -11.75 31.66 -10.88
CA LEU A 117 -10.96 32.89 -10.68
C LEU A 117 -11.71 33.95 -9.85
N LEU A 118 -13.04 33.97 -9.94
CA LEU A 118 -13.89 34.93 -9.21
C LEU A 118 -14.48 34.36 -7.92
N ARG A 119 -14.19 33.11 -7.59
CA ARG A 119 -14.76 32.46 -6.42
C ARG A 119 -13.85 32.56 -5.20
N PRO A 120 -14.29 33.16 -4.10
CA PRO A 120 -13.52 33.20 -2.84
C PRO A 120 -13.17 31.82 -2.32
N ARG A 121 -14.00 30.78 -2.63
CA ARG A 121 -13.79 29.37 -2.31
C ARG A 121 -12.41 28.91 -2.80
N MET A 122 -12.08 29.16 -4.07
CA MET A 122 -10.82 28.78 -4.69
C MET A 122 -9.61 29.43 -4.01
N TRP A 123 -9.68 30.73 -3.80
CA TRP A 123 -8.57 31.49 -3.22
C TRP A 123 -8.32 31.16 -1.75
N ARG A 124 -9.38 30.87 -0.96
CA ARG A 124 -9.24 30.37 0.42
C ARG A 124 -8.54 29.03 0.44
N MET A 125 -8.92 28.11 -0.44
CA MET A 125 -8.31 26.79 -0.57
C MET A 125 -6.82 26.91 -0.92
N LEU A 126 -6.44 27.70 -1.91
CA LEU A 126 -5.06 27.91 -2.32
C LEU A 126 -4.21 28.58 -1.22
N ARG A 127 -4.77 29.61 -0.54
CA ARG A 127 -4.09 30.24 0.59
C ARG A 127 -3.77 29.23 1.69
N ASP A 128 -4.76 28.39 2.03
CA ASP A 128 -4.61 27.43 3.11
C ASP A 128 -3.69 26.27 2.72
N LEU A 129 -3.62 25.90 1.43
CA LEU A 129 -2.61 24.97 0.92
C LEU A 129 -1.18 25.48 1.14
N LEU A 130 -0.92 26.74 0.77
CA LEU A 130 0.39 27.36 1.01
C LEU A 130 0.71 27.48 2.50
N ARG A 131 -0.31 27.79 3.32
CA ARG A 131 -0.17 27.85 4.77
C ARG A 131 0.16 26.47 5.37
N LEU A 132 -0.50 25.38 4.92
CA LEU A 132 -0.20 24.03 5.39
C LEU A 132 1.23 23.63 5.03
N HIS A 133 1.67 23.95 3.81
CA HIS A 133 3.06 23.73 3.41
C HIS A 133 4.07 24.43 4.34
N ALA A 134 3.84 25.71 4.67
CA ALA A 134 4.69 26.43 5.61
C ALA A 134 4.62 25.85 7.02
N HIS A 135 3.42 25.54 7.51
CA HIS A 135 3.18 24.98 8.84
C HIS A 135 3.83 23.59 9.02
N SER A 136 3.75 22.73 8.03
CA SER A 136 4.30 21.38 8.09
C SER A 136 5.82 21.32 8.27
N LYS A 137 6.55 22.38 7.89
CA LYS A 137 8.00 22.48 8.09
C LYS A 137 8.39 22.72 9.54
N ALA A 138 7.53 23.41 10.30
CA ALA A 138 7.76 23.74 11.70
C ALA A 138 7.13 22.73 12.66
N LEU A 139 6.22 21.87 12.18
CA LEU A 139 5.47 20.94 13.00
C LEU A 139 6.32 19.73 13.38
N ASP A 140 6.41 19.42 14.66
CA ASP A 140 6.83 18.11 15.13
C ASP A 140 5.65 17.14 14.98
N ALA A 141 5.60 16.44 13.85
CA ALA A 141 4.52 15.55 13.51
C ALA A 141 4.41 14.37 14.49
N ALA A 142 5.51 13.90 15.05
CA ALA A 142 5.52 12.73 15.94
C ALA A 142 4.79 13.00 17.26
N SER A 143 4.76 14.26 17.70
CA SER A 143 4.09 14.68 18.95
C SER A 143 2.65 15.16 18.77
N GLU A 144 2.09 15.14 17.54
CA GLU A 144 0.72 15.61 17.27
C GLU A 144 -0.34 14.54 17.61
N PRO A 145 -1.13 14.72 18.70
CA PRO A 145 -2.07 13.69 19.17
C PRO A 145 -3.46 13.79 18.52
N ARG A 146 -3.77 14.91 17.86
CA ARG A 146 -5.12 15.20 17.33
C ARG A 146 -5.44 14.36 16.10
N SER A 147 -6.75 14.18 15.83
CA SER A 147 -7.18 13.73 14.50
C SER A 147 -6.96 14.82 13.45
N LEU A 148 -6.91 14.42 12.18
CA LEU A 148 -6.71 15.36 11.06
C LEU A 148 -7.78 16.46 11.04
N ASP A 149 -9.06 16.11 11.19
CA ASP A 149 -10.14 17.11 11.19
C ASP A 149 -10.05 18.04 12.39
N GLN A 150 -9.72 17.51 13.58
CA GLN A 150 -9.52 18.32 14.77
C GLN A 150 -8.34 19.29 14.58
N PHE A 151 -7.17 18.78 14.14
CA PHE A 151 -6.01 19.63 13.84
C PHE A 151 -6.37 20.76 12.86
N LEU A 152 -7.00 20.44 11.73
CA LEU A 152 -7.35 21.44 10.72
C LEU A 152 -8.34 22.48 11.24
N ARG A 153 -9.25 22.10 12.13
CA ARG A 153 -10.20 23.05 12.76
C ARG A 153 -9.52 23.95 13.76
N ASP A 154 -8.78 23.38 14.69
CA ASP A 154 -8.14 24.12 15.79
C ASP A 154 -7.10 25.12 15.26
N GLU A 155 -6.39 24.72 14.18
CA GLU A 155 -5.47 25.61 13.48
C GLU A 155 -6.18 26.62 12.56
N GLY A 156 -7.52 26.62 12.49
CA GLY A 156 -8.31 27.61 11.74
C GLY A 156 -8.19 27.48 10.23
N TYR A 157 -7.97 26.28 9.69
CA TYR A 157 -8.07 26.05 8.25
C TYR A 157 -9.50 26.15 7.77
N SER A 158 -9.71 26.77 6.60
CA SER A 158 -11.04 26.99 6.05
C SER A 158 -11.75 25.64 5.73
N ARG A 159 -13.09 25.69 5.84
CA ARG A 159 -13.92 24.54 5.45
C ARG A 159 -13.63 24.09 4.01
N THR A 160 -13.45 25.06 3.10
CA THR A 160 -13.15 24.75 1.68
C THR A 160 -11.83 24.00 1.52
N PHE A 161 -10.80 24.33 2.29
CA PHE A 161 -9.52 23.61 2.24
C PHE A 161 -9.66 22.20 2.78
N ARG A 162 -10.37 22.02 3.91
CA ARG A 162 -10.58 20.71 4.51
C ARG A 162 -11.42 19.81 3.61
N ASP A 163 -12.63 20.28 3.25
CA ASP A 163 -13.67 19.47 2.66
C ASP A 163 -13.54 19.35 1.14
N ASP A 164 -12.93 20.33 0.47
CA ASP A 164 -12.77 20.35 -0.98
C ASP A 164 -11.40 19.87 -1.47
N HIS A 165 -10.41 19.76 -0.59
CA HIS A 165 -9.05 19.40 -1.02
C HIS A 165 -8.41 18.30 -0.15
N ILE A 166 -8.12 18.57 1.14
CA ILE A 166 -7.34 17.63 1.96
C ILE A 166 -8.07 16.32 2.19
N LEU A 167 -9.31 16.36 2.65
CA LEU A 167 -10.06 15.13 2.93
C LEU A 167 -10.34 14.30 1.67
N PRO A 168 -10.73 14.88 0.52
CA PRO A 168 -10.81 14.17 -0.75
C PRO A 168 -9.48 13.56 -1.19
N MET A 169 -8.36 14.26 -1.02
CA MET A 169 -7.04 13.75 -1.36
C MET A 169 -6.64 12.58 -0.46
N CYS A 170 -6.86 12.69 0.86
CA CYS A 170 -6.62 11.58 1.79
C CYS A 170 -7.51 10.39 1.46
N ALA A 171 -8.79 10.63 1.18
CA ALA A 171 -9.73 9.60 0.77
C ALA A 171 -9.25 8.86 -0.48
N ALA A 172 -8.70 9.59 -1.45
CA ALA A 172 -8.12 9.02 -2.66
C ALA A 172 -6.87 8.17 -2.37
N ILE A 173 -5.95 8.65 -1.53
CA ILE A 173 -4.69 7.96 -1.21
C ILE A 173 -4.92 6.64 -0.47
N TRP A 174 -5.80 6.63 0.54
CA TRP A 174 -6.05 5.45 1.37
C TRP A 174 -7.31 4.65 0.97
N SER A 175 -7.94 4.98 -0.15
CA SER A 175 -9.17 4.32 -0.63
C SER A 175 -10.22 4.20 0.48
N SER A 176 -10.34 5.24 1.32
CA SER A 176 -11.15 5.28 2.54
C SER A 176 -12.13 6.45 2.51
N PRO A 177 -13.38 6.33 3.02
CA PRO A 177 -14.35 7.42 3.04
C PRO A 177 -13.81 8.68 3.71
N VAL A 178 -14.28 9.84 3.26
CA VAL A 178 -13.97 11.14 3.87
C VAL A 178 -14.28 11.15 5.37
N ALA A 179 -15.38 10.52 5.79
CA ALA A 179 -15.73 10.38 7.21
C ALA A 179 -14.64 9.65 8.01
N THR A 180 -14.07 8.58 7.46
CA THR A 180 -12.94 7.86 8.07
C THR A 180 -11.69 8.73 8.14
N MET A 181 -11.39 9.48 7.07
CA MET A 181 -10.23 10.36 7.00
C MET A 181 -10.29 11.53 7.99
N ARG A 182 -11.47 11.96 8.41
CA ARG A 182 -11.62 12.96 9.50
C ARG A 182 -10.99 12.48 10.81
N GLY A 183 -11.16 11.20 11.14
CA GLY A 183 -10.60 10.57 12.33
C GLY A 183 -9.14 10.11 12.17
N TYR A 184 -8.54 10.24 10.99
CA TYR A 184 -7.17 9.80 10.74
C TYR A 184 -6.18 10.58 11.62
N PRO A 185 -5.17 9.93 12.25
CA PRO A 185 -4.20 10.64 13.06
C PRO A 185 -3.43 11.70 12.26
N ALA A 186 -3.40 12.94 12.74
CA ALA A 186 -2.69 14.02 12.08
C ALA A 186 -1.18 13.74 11.98
N SER A 187 -0.60 13.09 13.02
CA SER A 187 0.80 12.63 12.99
C SER A 187 1.10 11.76 11.77
N ALA A 188 0.29 10.73 11.53
CA ALA A 188 0.47 9.82 10.40
C ALA A 188 0.23 10.50 9.04
N PHE A 189 -0.74 11.44 8.98
CA PHE A 189 -0.95 12.28 7.80
C PHE A 189 0.30 13.11 7.46
N PHE A 190 0.86 13.85 8.42
CA PHE A 190 2.03 14.69 8.17
C PHE A 190 3.28 13.87 7.84
N GLU A 191 3.49 12.75 8.52
CA GLU A 191 4.58 11.84 8.22
C GLU A 191 4.50 11.33 6.78
N PHE A 192 3.32 10.79 6.40
CA PHE A 192 3.09 10.31 5.05
C PHE A 192 3.27 11.39 3.99
N PHE A 193 2.60 12.54 4.17
CA PHE A 193 2.65 13.63 3.19
C PHE A 193 4.05 14.23 3.06
N ARG A 194 4.82 14.28 4.16
CA ARG A 194 6.23 14.70 4.15
C ARG A 194 7.08 13.71 3.38
N ASN A 195 6.97 12.43 3.71
CA ASN A 195 7.71 11.36 3.07
C ASN A 195 7.44 11.28 1.56
N HIS A 196 6.21 11.55 1.12
CA HIS A 196 5.83 11.50 -0.30
C HIS A 196 5.96 12.85 -1.03
N GLY A 197 6.51 13.88 -0.38
CA GLY A 197 6.67 15.20 -0.99
C GLY A 197 5.34 15.90 -1.34
N LEU A 198 4.20 15.39 -0.84
CA LEU A 198 2.87 15.92 -1.17
C LEU A 198 2.55 17.25 -0.50
N LEU A 199 3.36 17.65 0.49
CA LEU A 199 3.32 18.98 1.10
C LEU A 199 4.14 20.02 0.31
N GLN A 200 4.91 19.58 -0.70
CA GLN A 200 5.74 20.47 -1.50
C GLN A 200 4.93 21.00 -2.69
N VAL A 201 4.95 22.32 -2.87
CA VAL A 201 4.33 22.97 -4.05
C VAL A 201 5.31 23.03 -5.22
N LEU A 202 6.61 23.11 -4.92
CA LEU A 202 7.73 23.09 -5.86
C LEU A 202 8.64 21.90 -5.50
N ASP A 203 9.41 21.43 -6.47
CA ASP A 203 10.38 20.34 -6.30
C ASP A 203 9.75 19.01 -5.83
N GLN A 204 8.57 18.70 -6.36
CA GLN A 204 7.94 17.41 -6.10
C GLN A 204 8.81 16.25 -6.61
N PRO A 205 8.84 15.10 -5.90
CA PRO A 205 9.63 13.95 -6.33
C PRO A 205 9.20 13.47 -7.72
N ALA A 206 10.17 13.04 -8.53
CA ALA A 206 9.89 12.47 -9.83
C ALA A 206 9.22 11.09 -9.66
N TRP A 207 7.99 10.98 -10.12
CA TRP A 207 7.24 9.73 -10.10
C TRP A 207 7.58 8.84 -11.28
N ARG A 208 7.54 7.55 -11.05
CA ARG A 208 7.86 6.52 -12.04
C ARG A 208 6.84 5.39 -11.98
N THR A 209 6.79 4.59 -13.05
CA THR A 209 6.04 3.34 -13.15
C THR A 209 6.93 2.26 -13.76
N VAL A 210 6.61 1.00 -13.55
CA VAL A 210 7.33 -0.11 -14.19
C VAL A 210 6.92 -0.16 -15.66
N THR A 211 7.88 -0.14 -16.57
CA THR A 211 7.63 -0.22 -18.02
C THR A 211 6.97 -1.56 -18.37
N GLY A 212 5.85 -1.51 -19.08
CA GLY A 212 5.10 -2.73 -19.45
C GLY A 212 4.24 -3.33 -18.33
N GLY A 213 4.24 -2.71 -17.14
CA GLY A 213 3.40 -3.10 -15.99
C GLY A 213 4.17 -3.74 -14.85
N SER A 214 3.54 -3.71 -13.69
CA SER A 214 4.12 -4.19 -12.42
C SER A 214 4.44 -5.69 -12.41
N ARG A 215 3.84 -6.47 -13.29
CA ARG A 215 4.15 -7.91 -13.45
C ARG A 215 5.65 -8.17 -13.66
N HIS A 216 6.38 -7.28 -14.33
CA HIS A 216 7.79 -7.51 -14.65
C HIS A 216 8.70 -7.63 -13.42
N HIS A 217 8.46 -6.87 -12.35
CA HIS A 217 9.25 -7.07 -11.13
C HIS A 217 8.84 -8.33 -10.37
N VAL A 218 7.59 -8.78 -10.52
CA VAL A 218 7.11 -10.06 -9.96
C VAL A 218 7.80 -11.23 -10.68
N GLU A 219 7.79 -11.21 -12.01
CA GLU A 219 8.45 -12.22 -12.86
C GLU A 219 9.95 -12.29 -12.54
N ALA A 220 10.63 -11.15 -12.49
CA ALA A 220 12.05 -11.09 -12.17
C ALA A 220 12.39 -11.61 -10.76
N LEU A 221 11.52 -11.38 -9.76
CA LEU A 221 11.71 -11.98 -8.42
C LEU A 221 11.49 -13.49 -8.43
N ILE A 222 10.53 -13.98 -9.23
CA ILE A 222 10.27 -15.42 -9.37
C ILE A 222 11.45 -16.12 -10.07
N ASP A 223 12.05 -15.51 -11.07
CA ASP A 223 13.22 -16.05 -11.78
C ASP A 223 14.43 -16.23 -10.83
N LEU A 224 14.54 -15.39 -9.80
CA LEU A 224 15.56 -15.53 -8.76
C LEU A 224 15.16 -16.46 -7.61
N PHE A 225 13.88 -16.81 -7.50
CA PHE A 225 13.38 -17.70 -6.46
C PHE A 225 13.65 -19.15 -6.83
N THR A 226 14.54 -19.81 -6.09
CA THR A 226 14.94 -21.19 -6.35
C THR A 226 14.18 -22.23 -5.50
N GLY A 227 13.15 -21.81 -4.77
CA GLY A 227 12.29 -22.67 -3.94
C GLY A 227 11.11 -23.27 -4.71
N ASP A 228 10.17 -23.81 -3.96
CA ASP A 228 8.93 -24.40 -4.48
C ASP A 228 7.79 -23.36 -4.48
N LEU A 229 7.31 -22.94 -5.65
CA LEU A 229 6.17 -22.03 -5.80
C LEU A 229 4.89 -22.82 -6.05
N ARG A 230 3.92 -22.68 -5.15
CA ARG A 230 2.61 -23.34 -5.20
C ARG A 230 1.49 -22.32 -5.38
N LEU A 231 1.10 -22.11 -6.62
CA LEU A 231 -0.09 -21.31 -6.98
C LEU A 231 -1.37 -22.14 -6.79
N SER A 232 -2.52 -21.47 -6.72
CA SER A 232 -3.83 -22.11 -6.51
C SER A 232 -3.83 -23.07 -5.32
N THR A 233 -3.03 -22.77 -4.28
CA THR A 233 -2.86 -23.62 -3.11
C THR A 233 -3.21 -22.83 -1.84
N PRO A 234 -4.51 -22.56 -1.61
CA PRO A 234 -4.93 -21.86 -0.41
C PRO A 234 -4.67 -22.70 0.85
N ILE A 235 -4.05 -22.09 1.85
CA ILE A 235 -3.87 -22.69 3.18
C ILE A 235 -5.15 -22.44 3.99
N ARG A 236 -5.68 -23.48 4.62
CA ARG A 236 -6.89 -23.42 5.45
C ARG A 236 -6.57 -23.15 6.91
N SER A 237 -5.52 -23.75 7.43
CA SER A 237 -5.07 -23.54 8.81
C SER A 237 -3.58 -23.89 8.99
N VAL A 238 -3.01 -23.34 10.06
CA VAL A 238 -1.64 -23.57 10.51
C VAL A 238 -1.71 -23.98 11.98
N THR A 239 -1.14 -25.16 12.32
CA THR A 239 -0.97 -25.63 13.69
C THR A 239 0.51 -25.58 14.06
N ARG A 240 0.81 -25.21 15.30
CA ARG A 240 2.18 -24.99 15.77
C ARG A 240 2.51 -25.91 16.94
N ALA A 241 3.67 -26.55 16.87
CA ALA A 241 4.25 -27.32 17.94
C ALA A 241 5.56 -26.67 18.42
N SER A 242 6.15 -27.18 19.48
CA SER A 242 7.39 -26.63 20.03
C SER A 242 8.58 -26.71 19.06
N ASP A 243 8.57 -27.67 18.14
CA ASP A 243 9.67 -27.99 17.23
C ASP A 243 9.32 -27.83 15.75
N SER A 244 8.04 -27.61 15.40
CA SER A 244 7.57 -27.63 14.02
C SER A 244 6.28 -26.85 13.82
N VAL A 245 5.98 -26.58 12.55
CA VAL A 245 4.73 -25.95 12.10
C VAL A 245 4.11 -26.85 11.03
N THR A 246 2.82 -27.12 11.14
CA THR A 246 2.07 -27.90 10.14
C THR A 246 1.09 -27.00 9.39
N LEU A 247 1.25 -26.94 8.08
CA LEU A 247 0.31 -26.24 7.18
C LEU A 247 -0.73 -27.24 6.67
N HIS A 248 -1.99 -26.85 6.73
CA HIS A 248 -3.11 -27.62 6.20
C HIS A 248 -3.67 -26.90 4.96
N PRO A 249 -3.33 -27.33 3.74
CA PRO A 249 -3.93 -26.77 2.53
C PRO A 249 -5.43 -27.05 2.47
N ALA A 250 -6.17 -26.32 1.64
CA ALA A 250 -7.58 -26.61 1.39
C ALA A 250 -7.76 -27.97 0.72
N GLU A 251 -6.80 -28.38 -0.11
CA GLU A 251 -6.74 -29.66 -0.80
C GLU A 251 -5.35 -30.28 -0.63
N GLY A 252 -5.30 -31.62 -0.52
CA GLY A 252 -4.07 -32.36 -0.32
C GLY A 252 -3.67 -32.60 1.14
N ASP A 253 -2.47 -33.16 1.33
CA ASP A 253 -1.98 -33.55 2.64
C ASP A 253 -1.37 -32.40 3.44
N ALA A 254 -1.39 -32.55 4.76
CA ALA A 254 -0.70 -31.63 5.66
C ALA A 254 0.82 -31.64 5.45
N MET A 255 1.46 -30.49 5.54
CA MET A 255 2.89 -30.32 5.28
C MET A 255 3.60 -29.75 6.49
N LEU A 256 4.75 -30.33 6.83
CA LEU A 256 5.56 -29.97 7.99
C LEU A 256 6.69 -29.02 7.60
N PHE A 257 6.90 -27.96 8.40
CA PHE A 257 7.94 -26.95 8.25
C PHE A 257 8.59 -26.64 9.62
N ASP A 258 9.76 -26.02 9.59
CA ASP A 258 10.44 -25.54 10.79
C ASP A 258 9.93 -24.14 11.21
N GLU A 259 9.56 -23.33 10.24
CA GLU A 259 9.09 -21.94 10.45
C GLU A 259 7.99 -21.59 9.42
N VAL A 260 7.14 -20.63 9.76
CA VAL A 260 6.14 -20.07 8.83
C VAL A 260 6.23 -18.54 8.79
N VAL A 261 6.16 -17.98 7.59
CA VAL A 261 6.06 -16.54 7.34
C VAL A 261 4.67 -16.25 6.78
N PHE A 262 3.86 -15.51 7.53
CA PHE A 262 2.57 -15.00 7.08
C PHE A 262 2.80 -13.68 6.32
N ALA A 263 2.79 -13.76 5.01
CA ALA A 263 2.97 -12.62 4.09
C ALA A 263 1.64 -12.19 3.44
N CYS A 264 0.53 -12.49 4.10
CA CYS A 264 -0.84 -12.11 3.74
C CYS A 264 -1.34 -10.97 4.63
N HIS A 265 -2.62 -10.60 4.53
CA HIS A 265 -3.23 -9.63 5.41
C HIS A 265 -3.22 -10.11 6.87
N SER A 266 -3.16 -9.18 7.84
CA SER A 266 -3.10 -9.53 9.26
C SER A 266 -4.35 -10.31 9.73
N ASP A 267 -5.54 -9.94 9.24
CA ASP A 267 -6.79 -10.64 9.53
C ASP A 267 -6.84 -12.05 8.90
N GLN A 268 -6.23 -12.24 7.73
CA GLN A 268 -6.05 -13.54 7.10
C GLN A 268 -5.06 -14.38 7.89
N ALA A 269 -3.90 -13.82 8.28
CA ALA A 269 -2.93 -14.50 9.13
C ALA A 269 -3.58 -15.00 10.42
N LEU A 270 -4.35 -14.13 11.09
CA LEU A 270 -5.07 -14.51 12.32
C LEU A 270 -6.07 -15.64 12.09
N LYS A 271 -6.81 -15.62 10.98
CA LYS A 271 -7.77 -16.68 10.62
C LYS A 271 -7.10 -18.02 10.31
N LEU A 272 -5.86 -17.99 9.82
CA LEU A 272 -5.11 -19.20 9.51
C LEU A 272 -4.55 -19.88 10.77
N LEU A 273 -4.29 -19.15 11.84
CA LEU A 273 -3.80 -19.69 13.09
C LEU A 273 -4.88 -20.53 13.78
N ALA A 274 -4.61 -21.82 13.98
CA ALA A 274 -5.51 -22.72 14.71
C ALA A 274 -5.47 -22.47 16.24
N ASP A 275 -4.36 -21.92 16.72
CA ASP A 275 -4.02 -21.75 18.13
C ASP A 275 -3.45 -20.35 18.42
N PRO A 276 -4.13 -19.25 18.03
CA PRO A 276 -3.59 -17.90 18.18
C PRO A 276 -3.43 -17.56 19.67
N THR A 277 -2.31 -16.94 20.03
CA THR A 277 -2.09 -16.39 21.34
C THR A 277 -2.96 -15.14 21.58
N PRO A 278 -3.23 -14.77 22.84
CA PRO A 278 -3.97 -13.52 23.12
C PRO A 278 -3.30 -12.27 22.51
N GLN A 279 -1.97 -12.26 22.43
CA GLN A 279 -1.22 -11.13 21.85
C GLN A 279 -1.37 -11.09 20.31
N GLU A 280 -1.31 -12.23 19.63
CA GLU A 280 -1.59 -12.31 18.19
C GLU A 280 -3.02 -11.87 17.88
N VAL A 281 -4.02 -12.34 18.66
CA VAL A 281 -5.42 -11.91 18.51
C VAL A 281 -5.53 -10.38 18.65
N LYS A 282 -4.90 -9.81 19.67
CA LYS A 282 -4.90 -8.37 19.93
C LYS A 282 -4.25 -7.58 18.79
N LEU A 283 -3.05 -7.98 18.36
CA LEU A 283 -2.24 -7.18 17.44
C LEU A 283 -2.67 -7.37 15.98
N LEU A 284 -2.85 -8.62 15.53
CA LEU A 284 -3.28 -8.90 14.15
C LEU A 284 -4.73 -8.48 13.90
N GLY A 285 -5.59 -8.64 14.91
CA GLY A 285 -7.01 -8.27 14.84
C GLY A 285 -7.28 -6.76 14.92
N ALA A 286 -6.31 -5.97 15.39
CA ALA A 286 -6.46 -4.51 15.44
C ALA A 286 -6.46 -3.85 14.06
N ILE A 287 -5.88 -4.48 13.05
CA ILE A 287 -5.82 -3.94 11.68
C ILE A 287 -6.99 -4.48 10.89
N ARG A 288 -7.97 -3.62 10.66
CA ARG A 288 -9.18 -3.94 9.89
C ARG A 288 -8.95 -3.72 8.41
N TYR A 289 -9.69 -4.43 7.58
CA TYR A 289 -9.63 -4.30 6.13
C TYR A 289 -10.98 -3.86 5.57
N ARG A 290 -10.92 -3.15 4.46
CA ARG A 290 -12.09 -2.73 3.68
C ARG A 290 -11.98 -3.28 2.26
N ASP A 291 -13.06 -3.90 1.81
CA ASP A 291 -13.17 -4.36 0.44
C ASP A 291 -13.34 -3.17 -0.52
N ASN A 292 -12.66 -3.25 -1.64
CA ASN A 292 -12.71 -2.28 -2.73
C ASN A 292 -12.86 -3.03 -4.06
N ILE A 293 -13.69 -2.49 -4.93
CA ILE A 293 -13.85 -2.96 -6.30
C ILE A 293 -13.07 -2.02 -7.21
N ALA A 294 -12.14 -2.55 -7.97
CA ALA A 294 -11.40 -1.83 -9.01
C ALA A 294 -11.92 -2.23 -10.39
N VAL A 295 -12.52 -1.30 -11.11
CA VAL A 295 -13.06 -1.54 -12.45
C VAL A 295 -12.16 -0.88 -13.48
N LEU A 296 -11.54 -1.67 -14.36
CA LEU A 296 -10.82 -1.21 -15.53
C LEU A 296 -11.81 -0.99 -16.68
N HIS A 297 -11.87 0.21 -17.22
CA HIS A 297 -12.87 0.59 -18.22
C HIS A 297 -12.41 1.74 -19.13
N THR A 298 -13.26 2.09 -20.10
CA THR A 298 -13.05 3.24 -21.01
C THR A 298 -14.16 4.28 -20.92
N ASP A 299 -15.03 4.21 -19.92
CA ASP A 299 -16.18 5.11 -19.77
C ASP A 299 -15.77 6.45 -19.14
N THR A 300 -15.74 7.49 -19.95
CA THR A 300 -15.31 8.84 -19.51
C THR A 300 -16.37 9.60 -18.72
N ARG A 301 -17.56 9.04 -18.48
CA ARG A 301 -18.57 9.65 -17.60
C ARG A 301 -18.11 9.71 -16.14
N LEU A 302 -17.14 8.85 -15.77
CA LEU A 302 -16.53 8.79 -14.45
C LEU A 302 -15.31 9.73 -14.32
N MET A 303 -15.17 10.69 -15.22
CA MET A 303 -14.13 11.71 -15.21
C MET A 303 -14.75 13.11 -15.00
N PRO A 304 -13.97 14.12 -14.54
CA PRO A 304 -14.44 15.50 -14.54
C PRO A 304 -14.98 15.90 -15.93
N ARG A 305 -16.06 16.68 -15.96
CA ARG A 305 -16.68 17.11 -17.23
C ARG A 305 -15.70 17.89 -18.11
N ARG A 306 -14.83 18.68 -17.49
CA ARG A 306 -13.83 19.45 -18.23
C ARG A 306 -12.56 18.65 -18.40
N LYS A 307 -12.22 18.34 -19.64
CA LYS A 307 -10.98 17.63 -19.97
C LYS A 307 -9.72 18.33 -19.45
N SER A 308 -9.73 19.66 -19.36
CA SER A 308 -8.62 20.43 -18.78
C SER A 308 -8.43 20.19 -17.28
N ALA A 309 -9.46 19.72 -16.56
CA ALA A 309 -9.36 19.32 -15.17
C ALA A 309 -8.86 17.86 -14.99
N TRP A 310 -8.81 17.07 -16.06
CA TRP A 310 -8.40 15.66 -15.96
C TRP A 310 -6.97 15.56 -15.44
N ALA A 311 -6.79 14.73 -14.43
CA ALA A 311 -5.52 14.44 -13.80
C ALA A 311 -5.29 12.93 -13.73
N SER A 312 -4.16 12.51 -13.22
CA SER A 312 -3.87 11.09 -13.01
C SER A 312 -4.85 10.46 -12.02
N TRP A 313 -5.19 11.21 -10.95
CA TRP A 313 -6.13 10.84 -9.91
C TRP A 313 -7.32 11.81 -9.93
N ASN A 314 -8.53 11.31 -10.13
CA ASN A 314 -9.74 12.12 -10.26
C ASN A 314 -10.75 11.72 -9.20
N TYR A 315 -10.93 12.55 -8.18
CA TYR A 315 -11.96 12.40 -7.17
C TYR A 315 -13.27 13.02 -7.66
N LEU A 316 -14.33 12.24 -7.66
CA LEU A 316 -15.68 12.72 -7.98
C LEU A 316 -16.55 12.62 -6.75
N ASP A 317 -17.08 13.77 -6.32
CA ASP A 317 -18.15 13.84 -5.33
C ASP A 317 -19.48 13.67 -6.08
N THR A 318 -20.02 12.47 -6.01
CA THR A 318 -21.35 12.16 -6.51
C THR A 318 -22.32 12.22 -5.34
N PRO A 319 -23.43 13.01 -5.43
CA PRO A 319 -24.44 13.02 -4.40
C PRO A 319 -25.00 11.60 -4.24
N ASP A 320 -24.72 10.99 -3.12
CA ASP A 320 -25.21 9.65 -2.84
C ASP A 320 -26.72 9.64 -2.65
N ARG A 321 -27.41 8.80 -3.40
CA ARG A 321 -28.85 8.52 -3.24
C ARG A 321 -29.16 7.63 -2.03
N SER A 322 -28.13 6.97 -1.44
CA SER A 322 -28.29 6.03 -0.31
C SER A 322 -27.86 6.61 1.04
N GLY A 323 -27.31 7.83 1.08
CA GLY A 323 -26.80 8.46 2.31
C GLY A 323 -25.50 7.87 2.86
N GLN A 324 -24.83 6.99 2.12
CA GLN A 324 -23.50 6.47 2.47
C GLN A 324 -22.41 7.21 1.69
N GLU A 325 -21.48 7.81 2.39
CA GLU A 325 -20.29 8.41 1.76
C GLU A 325 -19.46 7.31 1.07
N ARG A 326 -19.61 7.18 -0.25
CA ARG A 326 -18.74 6.36 -1.08
C ARG A 326 -17.71 7.23 -1.76
N ILE A 327 -16.53 6.65 -2.02
CA ILE A 327 -15.48 7.33 -2.75
C ILE A 327 -15.51 6.79 -4.15
N SER A 328 -15.77 7.65 -5.12
CA SER A 328 -15.50 7.35 -6.52
C SER A 328 -14.18 8.00 -6.91
N LEU A 329 -13.15 7.19 -7.09
CA LEU A 329 -11.83 7.63 -7.50
C LEU A 329 -11.47 6.97 -8.82
N THR A 330 -11.24 7.80 -9.84
CA THR A 330 -10.85 7.33 -11.17
C THR A 330 -9.40 7.67 -11.49
N TYR A 331 -8.60 6.66 -11.76
CA TYR A 331 -7.23 6.78 -12.27
C TYR A 331 -7.25 6.87 -13.80
N TRP A 332 -6.56 7.85 -14.35
CA TRP A 332 -6.35 7.96 -15.79
C TRP A 332 -5.03 7.27 -16.17
N MET A 333 -5.14 6.03 -16.58
CA MET A 333 -3.98 5.15 -16.78
C MET A 333 -3.03 5.63 -17.89
N ASN A 334 -3.53 6.31 -18.93
CA ASN A 334 -2.67 6.88 -19.96
C ASN A 334 -1.71 7.98 -19.46
N ARG A 335 -1.92 8.51 -18.27
CA ARG A 335 -0.97 9.44 -17.62
C ARG A 335 -0.07 8.76 -16.62
N LEU A 336 -0.56 7.69 -16.00
CA LEU A 336 0.17 6.93 -15.00
C LEU A 336 1.16 5.96 -15.64
N GLN A 337 0.79 5.38 -16.81
CA GLN A 337 1.59 4.42 -17.56
C GLN A 337 1.73 4.86 -19.02
N PRO A 338 2.88 4.58 -19.67
CA PRO A 338 3.07 4.86 -21.11
C PRO A 338 2.31 3.86 -21.99
N LEU A 339 0.97 3.91 -21.94
CA LEU A 339 0.14 2.99 -22.69
C LEU A 339 0.18 3.27 -24.21
N PRO A 340 0.26 2.24 -25.07
CA PRO A 340 0.34 2.39 -26.52
C PRO A 340 -1.04 2.72 -27.16
N THR A 341 -1.84 3.55 -26.50
CA THR A 341 -3.17 3.95 -26.95
C THR A 341 -3.50 5.39 -26.58
N LYS A 342 -4.25 6.08 -27.44
CA LYS A 342 -4.83 7.41 -27.15
C LYS A 342 -6.24 7.33 -26.58
N ARG A 343 -6.89 6.15 -26.65
CA ARG A 343 -8.20 5.93 -26.03
C ARG A 343 -8.04 6.06 -24.52
N PRO A 344 -8.90 6.80 -23.80
CA PRO A 344 -8.86 6.85 -22.36
C PRO A 344 -9.01 5.45 -21.75
N VAL A 345 -8.04 5.07 -20.95
CA VAL A 345 -8.05 3.84 -20.14
C VAL A 345 -8.09 4.28 -18.69
N LEU A 346 -9.08 3.80 -17.96
CA LEU A 346 -9.45 4.26 -16.64
C LEU A 346 -9.55 3.07 -15.67
N VAL A 347 -9.10 3.26 -14.45
CA VAL A 347 -9.40 2.35 -13.34
C VAL A 347 -10.19 3.14 -12.31
N THR A 348 -11.42 2.74 -12.02
CA THR A 348 -12.23 3.39 -10.99
C THR A 348 -12.39 2.48 -9.79
N LEU A 349 -12.03 3.01 -8.60
CA LEU A 349 -12.29 2.36 -7.34
C LEU A 349 -13.70 2.70 -6.86
N ASN A 350 -14.47 1.65 -6.50
CA ASN A 350 -15.80 1.74 -5.92
C ASN A 350 -16.71 2.71 -6.70
N PRO A 351 -16.94 2.50 -7.99
CA PRO A 351 -17.72 3.42 -8.80
C PRO A 351 -19.16 3.56 -8.28
N ASP A 352 -19.57 4.79 -7.91
CA ASP A 352 -20.96 5.09 -7.55
C ASP A 352 -21.88 5.02 -8.79
N LEU A 353 -21.37 5.55 -9.90
CA LEU A 353 -21.95 5.35 -11.22
C LEU A 353 -21.26 4.15 -11.86
N ALA A 354 -21.96 3.05 -12.02
CA ALA A 354 -21.40 1.91 -12.73
C ALA A 354 -20.98 2.30 -14.17
N PRO A 355 -19.77 1.96 -14.60
CA PRO A 355 -19.40 2.09 -16.01
C PRO A 355 -20.40 1.31 -16.90
N ALA A 356 -20.62 1.80 -18.11
CA ALA A 356 -21.44 1.07 -19.08
C ALA A 356 -20.84 -0.33 -19.31
N PRO A 357 -21.65 -1.41 -19.24
CA PRO A 357 -21.13 -2.78 -19.29
C PRO A 357 -20.23 -3.07 -20.49
N GLU A 358 -20.56 -2.50 -21.65
CA GLU A 358 -19.79 -2.63 -22.89
C GLU A 358 -18.45 -1.87 -22.89
N LEU A 359 -18.23 -1.01 -21.91
CA LEU A 359 -16.98 -0.25 -21.72
C LEU A 359 -16.12 -0.80 -20.58
N VAL A 360 -16.62 -1.80 -19.84
CA VAL A 360 -15.86 -2.52 -18.81
C VAL A 360 -14.91 -3.51 -19.48
N LEU A 361 -13.65 -3.47 -19.09
CA LEU A 361 -12.60 -4.35 -19.61
C LEU A 361 -12.23 -5.45 -18.60
N HIS A 362 -12.19 -5.11 -17.32
CA HIS A 362 -11.84 -6.03 -16.24
C HIS A 362 -12.35 -5.52 -14.88
N THR A 363 -12.51 -6.42 -13.91
CA THR A 363 -12.88 -6.06 -12.54
C THR A 363 -12.07 -6.89 -11.55
N ASP A 364 -11.43 -6.20 -10.61
CA ASP A 364 -10.69 -6.79 -9.49
C ASP A 364 -11.35 -6.46 -8.15
N HIS A 365 -11.12 -7.34 -7.17
CA HIS A 365 -11.51 -7.14 -5.79
C HIS A 365 -10.26 -7.06 -4.92
N TYR A 366 -10.09 -5.94 -4.22
CA TYR A 366 -8.99 -5.69 -3.30
C TYR A 366 -9.51 -5.43 -1.90
N ALA A 367 -8.71 -5.77 -0.90
CA ALA A 367 -8.97 -5.37 0.47
C ALA A 367 -7.81 -4.49 0.97
N HIS A 368 -8.11 -3.29 1.43
CA HIS A 368 -7.12 -2.35 1.91
C HIS A 368 -7.20 -2.19 3.43
N PRO A 369 -6.04 -2.11 4.14
CA PRO A 369 -6.02 -1.90 5.58
C PRO A 369 -6.54 -0.51 5.95
N VAL A 370 -7.24 -0.44 7.08
CA VAL A 370 -7.73 0.81 7.66
C VAL A 370 -6.78 1.20 8.79
N PHE A 371 -6.05 2.28 8.60
CA PHE A 371 -5.06 2.77 9.58
C PHE A 371 -5.70 3.76 10.54
N ASP A 372 -6.46 3.25 11.50
CA ASP A 372 -6.93 4.02 12.64
C ASP A 372 -5.91 4.00 13.80
N ALA A 373 -6.23 4.67 14.91
CA ALA A 373 -5.34 4.74 16.06
C ALA A 373 -5.00 3.35 16.64
N ALA A 374 -5.95 2.40 16.58
CA ALA A 374 -5.72 1.03 17.05
C ALA A 374 -4.74 0.27 16.14
N ALA A 375 -4.91 0.40 14.83
CA ALA A 375 -4.00 -0.18 13.85
C ALA A 375 -2.57 0.38 14.01
N ILE A 376 -2.41 1.70 14.13
CA ILE A 376 -1.11 2.35 14.32
C ILE A 376 -0.47 1.93 15.66
N ALA A 377 -1.25 1.81 16.72
CA ALA A 377 -0.74 1.31 17.99
C ALA A 377 -0.29 -0.15 17.92
N ALA A 378 -1.00 -1.00 17.17
CA ALA A 378 -0.62 -2.39 16.94
C ALA A 378 0.67 -2.49 16.11
N GLN A 379 0.82 -1.70 15.03
CA GLN A 379 2.05 -1.67 14.22
C GLN A 379 3.31 -1.47 15.05
N ARG A 380 3.23 -0.63 16.09
CA ARG A 380 4.37 -0.37 16.99
C ARG A 380 4.74 -1.56 17.88
N GLN A 381 3.87 -2.56 18.00
CA GLN A 381 4.02 -3.72 18.89
C GLN A 381 4.18 -5.06 18.13
N ILE A 382 3.91 -5.11 16.82
CA ILE A 382 4.00 -6.36 16.03
C ILE A 382 5.37 -7.02 16.13
N HIS A 383 6.44 -6.24 16.32
CA HIS A 383 7.78 -6.79 16.50
C HIS A 383 7.91 -7.70 17.74
N GLU A 384 7.01 -7.56 18.73
CA GLU A 384 7.00 -8.36 19.97
C GLU A 384 6.53 -9.80 19.73
N ILE A 385 5.83 -10.08 18.63
CA ILE A 385 5.35 -11.43 18.28
C ILE A 385 6.14 -12.09 17.15
N GLN A 386 7.18 -11.43 16.63
CA GLN A 386 7.99 -11.97 15.56
C GLN A 386 8.87 -13.13 16.05
N GLY A 387 8.74 -14.28 15.42
CA GLY A 387 9.47 -15.50 15.77
C GLY A 387 8.84 -16.32 16.91
N ASP A 388 7.84 -15.80 17.60
CA ASP A 388 7.11 -16.53 18.61
C ASP A 388 6.36 -17.72 17.97
N ASN A 389 6.42 -18.88 18.60
CA ASN A 389 5.81 -20.10 18.08
C ASN A 389 6.17 -20.38 16.61
N ARG A 390 7.40 -20.03 16.19
CA ARG A 390 7.91 -20.27 14.82
C ARG A 390 7.14 -19.50 13.74
N SER A 391 6.49 -18.40 14.12
CA SER A 391 5.62 -17.62 13.26
C SER A 391 6.19 -16.21 13.05
N TRP A 392 6.20 -15.79 11.79
CA TRP A 392 6.71 -14.50 11.35
C TRP A 392 5.66 -13.79 10.51
N TYR A 393 5.59 -12.47 10.60
CA TYR A 393 4.55 -11.67 9.97
C TYR A 393 5.18 -10.56 9.14
N CYS A 394 4.82 -10.47 7.86
CA CYS A 394 5.21 -9.37 6.99
C CYS A 394 4.05 -8.95 6.09
N GLY A 395 4.09 -7.71 5.61
CA GLY A 395 3.08 -7.15 4.74
C GLY A 395 3.12 -5.63 4.74
N ALA A 396 2.52 -5.01 3.75
CA ALA A 396 2.43 -3.55 3.65
C ALA A 396 1.68 -2.92 4.84
N TRP A 397 0.85 -3.69 5.52
CA TRP A 397 0.10 -3.27 6.71
C TRP A 397 0.97 -2.99 7.95
N LEU A 398 2.27 -3.36 7.92
CA LEU A 398 3.24 -2.98 8.97
C LEU A 398 3.71 -1.52 8.87
N GLY A 399 3.48 -0.87 7.74
CA GLY A 399 3.73 0.54 7.50
C GLY A 399 2.48 1.28 7.05
N SER A 400 2.59 2.11 6.03
CA SER A 400 1.49 2.92 5.50
C SER A 400 0.64 2.23 4.42
N GLY A 401 0.85 0.94 4.14
CA GLY A 401 0.08 0.15 3.18
C GLY A 401 0.63 0.16 1.75
N PHE A 402 1.85 0.59 1.55
CA PHE A 402 2.45 0.74 0.21
C PHE A 402 3.47 -0.37 -0.10
N HIS A 403 3.85 -0.45 -1.36
CA HIS A 403 4.75 -1.50 -1.88
C HIS A 403 6.10 -1.52 -1.17
N GLU A 404 6.65 -0.33 -0.86
CA GLU A 404 7.89 -0.19 -0.10
C GLU A 404 7.78 -0.78 1.31
N ASP A 405 6.64 -0.56 1.99
CA ASP A 405 6.41 -1.11 3.34
C ASP A 405 6.37 -2.64 3.32
N GLY A 406 5.69 -3.20 2.31
CA GLY A 406 5.64 -4.64 2.09
C GLY A 406 7.03 -5.23 1.82
N LEU A 407 7.79 -4.61 0.92
CA LEU A 407 9.15 -5.02 0.59
C LEU A 407 10.07 -4.98 1.82
N GLN A 408 10.09 -3.84 2.55
CA GLN A 408 10.90 -3.69 3.76
C GLN A 408 10.58 -4.76 4.80
N SER A 409 9.29 -5.04 5.02
CA SER A 409 8.86 -6.03 6.01
C SER A 409 9.26 -7.47 5.63
N GLY A 410 9.15 -7.83 4.35
CA GLY A 410 9.57 -9.13 3.86
C GLY A 410 11.08 -9.34 3.98
N LEU A 411 11.87 -8.33 3.62
CA LEU A 411 13.34 -8.34 3.75
C LEU A 411 13.76 -8.45 5.23
N ALA A 412 13.12 -7.68 6.13
CA ALA A 412 13.43 -7.70 7.55
C ALA A 412 13.16 -9.08 8.19
N VAL A 413 12.03 -9.72 7.84
CA VAL A 413 11.74 -11.10 8.28
C VAL A 413 12.77 -12.09 7.74
N ALA A 414 13.16 -11.97 6.48
CA ALA A 414 14.16 -12.87 5.90
C ALA A 414 15.53 -12.72 6.60
N GLU A 415 15.96 -11.49 6.85
CA GLU A 415 17.21 -11.18 7.56
C GLU A 415 17.18 -11.70 9.01
N ALA A 416 16.04 -11.56 9.71
CA ALA A 416 15.85 -12.11 11.05
C ALA A 416 15.87 -13.64 11.11
N LEU A 417 15.42 -14.30 10.04
CA LEU A 417 15.51 -15.76 9.88
C LEU A 417 16.89 -16.24 9.42
N GLY A 418 17.87 -15.35 9.23
CA GLY A 418 19.27 -15.68 8.89
C GLY A 418 19.57 -15.68 7.40
N ALA A 419 18.72 -15.10 6.56
CA ALA A 419 19.12 -14.77 5.20
C ALA A 419 20.23 -13.70 5.22
N PRO A 420 21.09 -13.64 4.21
CA PRO A 420 22.05 -12.54 4.08
C PRO A 420 21.34 -11.19 4.04
N GLU A 421 21.97 -10.14 4.54
CA GLU A 421 21.47 -8.78 4.38
C GLU A 421 21.17 -8.47 2.90
N ARG A 422 20.20 -7.58 2.67
CA ARG A 422 19.85 -7.16 1.30
C ARG A 422 21.08 -6.65 0.55
N PRO A 423 21.20 -6.91 -0.77
CA PRO A 423 22.46 -6.65 -1.52
C PRO A 423 22.69 -5.17 -1.87
N TRP A 424 21.96 -4.26 -1.24
CA TRP A 424 22.16 -2.82 -1.34
C TRP A 424 22.21 -2.20 0.06
N GLY A 425 23.14 -1.26 0.25
CA GLY A 425 23.25 -0.49 1.48
C GLY A 425 22.44 0.79 1.37
N LEU A 426 21.46 0.98 2.24
CA LEU A 426 20.68 2.20 2.37
C LEU A 426 20.54 2.55 3.85
N ASP A 427 20.79 3.80 4.20
CA ASP A 427 20.52 4.31 5.55
C ASP A 427 19.00 4.22 5.82
N GLY A 428 18.61 3.69 6.98
CA GLY A 428 17.20 3.54 7.35
C GLY A 428 16.44 2.49 6.52
N MET A 429 17.06 1.40 6.14
CA MET A 429 16.50 0.33 5.31
C MET A 429 15.13 -0.19 5.76
N THR A 430 14.85 -0.16 7.06
CA THR A 430 13.55 -0.55 7.65
C THR A 430 12.77 0.64 8.22
N GLY A 431 13.17 1.87 7.91
CA GLY A 431 12.67 3.08 8.57
C GLY A 431 11.18 3.37 8.40
N ARG A 432 10.47 2.64 7.52
CA ARG A 432 9.01 2.78 7.33
C ARG A 432 8.18 1.81 8.16
N ILE A 433 8.83 0.83 8.78
CA ILE A 433 8.21 -0.14 9.66
C ILE A 433 8.91 -0.11 11.02
N VAL A 434 8.18 -0.46 12.08
CA VAL A 434 8.80 -0.62 13.40
C VAL A 434 9.39 -2.02 13.46
N TRP A 435 10.72 -2.08 13.49
CA TRP A 435 11.49 -3.32 13.56
C TRP A 435 12.63 -3.17 14.56
N PRO A 436 12.91 -4.15 15.43
CA PRO A 436 14.03 -4.06 16.35
C PRO A 436 15.35 -4.03 15.57
N ASP A 437 16.24 -3.10 15.93
CA ASP A 437 17.60 -3.10 15.40
C ASP A 437 18.30 -4.40 15.79
N HIS A 438 18.88 -5.10 14.83
CA HIS A 438 19.61 -6.34 15.06
C HIS A 438 20.79 -6.20 16.05
N ASN A 439 21.23 -4.97 16.34
CA ASN A 439 22.29 -4.66 17.32
C ASN A 439 21.78 -4.50 18.76
N THR A 440 20.48 -4.44 19.01
CA THR A 440 19.94 -4.32 20.39
C THR A 440 19.42 -5.63 20.97
N ALA A 441 19.42 -6.71 20.22
CA ALA A 441 18.93 -8.01 20.65
C ALA A 441 19.98 -8.78 21.49
N ARG A 442 20.57 -8.19 22.53
CA ARG A 442 21.23 -8.87 23.66
C ARG A 442 21.54 -7.90 24.80
N ILE A 443 20.52 -7.15 25.27
CA ILE A 443 20.56 -6.65 26.63
C ILE A 443 19.60 -7.53 27.42
N GLU A 444 20.14 -8.57 28.05
CA GLU A 444 19.46 -9.30 29.12
C GLU A 444 19.13 -8.27 30.22
N ILE A 445 17.85 -7.94 30.33
CA ILE A 445 17.35 -7.24 31.51
C ILE A 445 17.42 -8.28 32.65
N PRO A 446 18.25 -8.08 33.69
CA PRO A 446 18.26 -8.98 34.83
C PRO A 446 16.86 -8.96 35.45
N ARG A 447 16.21 -10.11 35.56
CA ARG A 447 15.00 -10.28 36.33
C ARG A 447 15.31 -9.79 37.76
N ALA A 448 14.69 -8.69 38.17
CA ALA A 448 14.72 -8.26 39.54
C ALA A 448 14.20 -9.42 40.43
N VAL A 449 15.08 -9.95 41.23
CA VAL A 449 14.77 -10.94 42.26
C VAL A 449 13.80 -10.25 43.21
N ALA A 450 12.56 -10.73 43.27
CA ALA A 450 11.63 -10.37 44.30
C ALA A 450 12.17 -10.93 45.63
N THR A 451 12.70 -10.08 46.46
CA THR A 451 12.98 -10.39 47.86
C THR A 451 11.86 -9.79 48.73
N GLN A 452 11.13 -10.71 49.32
CA GLN A 452 10.33 -10.69 50.57
C GLN A 452 9.50 -9.44 50.88
#